data_5b7ad969d06770bbf2ecccbbba328fba
#
_entry.id   5b7ad969d06770bbf2ecccbbba328fba
#
_cell.length_a   1.000
_cell.length_b   1.000
_cell.length_c   1.000
_cell.angle_alpha   90.00
_cell.angle_beta   90.00
_cell.angle_gamma   90.00
#
_symmetry.space_group_name_H-M   'P 1'
#
loop_
_entity.id
_entity.type
_entity.pdbx_description
1 polymer ?
#
loop_
_entity_poly.entity_id
_entity_poly.type
_entity_poly.pdbx_seq_one_letter_code
_entity_poly.pdbx_strand_id
1 'polypeptide(L)'
;MFKYEENENDIYISISNDLDIYTAIEFKTLLDKVIDDKRELEINLAEVTQIDCAGIQLLMLTKKERDKRNLGLSLVEPSNVVLEAFGFLRLVSYFNDPVAPNNRKGDSDGT
;
A
#
# COMPACT_ATOMS: atom_id res chain seq x y z
N MET A 1 16.37 1.20 0.17
CA MET A 1 15.19 1.28 -0.68
C MET A 1 13.98 0.61 -0.07
N PHE A 2 14.05 -0.66 0.22
CA PHE A 2 12.96 -1.37 0.91
C PHE A 2 13.45 -1.87 2.24
N LYS A 3 12.68 -1.58 3.27
CA LYS A 3 12.96 -2.03 4.62
C LYS A 3 11.89 -3.01 5.02
N TYR A 4 12.29 -4.16 5.53
CA TYR A 4 11.37 -5.22 5.90
C TYR A 4 11.54 -5.52 7.38
N GLU A 5 10.44 -5.52 8.11
CA GLU A 5 10.42 -5.89 9.52
C GLU A 5 9.20 -6.73 9.78
N GLU A 6 9.28 -7.62 10.76
CA GLU A 6 8.16 -8.49 11.06
C GLU A 6 8.15 -8.86 12.53
N ASN A 7 6.96 -9.18 13.00
CA ASN A 7 6.79 -9.79 14.32
C ASN A 7 5.75 -10.90 14.20
N GLU A 8 5.23 -11.38 15.33
CA GLU A 8 4.30 -12.51 15.30
C GLU A 8 3.02 -12.21 14.55
N ASN A 9 2.58 -10.96 14.58
CA ASN A 9 1.26 -10.58 14.05
C ASN A 9 1.30 -9.70 12.82
N ASP A 10 2.44 -9.06 12.54
CA ASP A 10 2.48 -8.01 11.53
C ASP A 10 3.76 -8.08 10.71
N ILE A 11 3.62 -7.67 9.44
CA ILE A 11 4.74 -7.46 8.52
C ILE A 11 4.74 -5.99 8.15
N TYR A 12 5.90 -5.35 8.23
CA TYR A 12 6.06 -3.94 7.91
C TYR A 12 7.06 -3.77 6.79
N ILE A 13 6.65 -3.10 5.73
CA ILE A 13 7.53 -2.78 4.61
C ILE A 13 7.55 -1.26 4.45
N SER A 14 8.74 -0.68 4.42
CA SER A 14 8.89 0.75 4.15
C SER A 14 9.61 0.92 2.83
N ILE A 15 9.13 1.86 2.03
CA ILE A 15 9.71 2.15 0.72
C ILE A 15 10.29 3.55 0.78
N SER A 16 11.52 3.71 0.31
CA SER A 16 12.12 5.03 0.19
C SER A 16 12.59 5.28 -1.24
N ASN A 17 12.66 6.54 -1.60
CA ASN A 17 13.11 7.02 -2.92
C ASN A 17 12.07 6.75 -4.00
N ASP A 18 12.51 6.36 -5.18
CA ASP A 18 11.61 6.23 -6.33
C ASP A 18 10.89 4.87 -6.34
N LEU A 19 9.60 4.91 -6.57
CA LEU A 19 8.84 3.69 -6.84
C LEU A 19 8.41 3.77 -8.30
N ASP A 20 9.29 3.36 -9.19
CA ASP A 20 9.10 3.42 -10.62
C ASP A 20 9.14 2.00 -11.21
N ILE A 21 9.13 1.93 -12.55
CA ILE A 21 9.07 0.64 -13.22
C ILE A 21 10.26 -0.26 -12.87
N TYR A 22 11.42 0.33 -12.60
CA TYR A 22 12.62 -0.45 -12.28
C TYR A 22 12.57 -1.00 -10.85
N THR A 23 12.22 -0.16 -9.90
CA THR A 23 12.14 -0.58 -8.50
C THR A 23 10.91 -1.41 -8.22
N ALA A 24 9.86 -1.25 -9.04
CA ALA A 24 8.65 -2.07 -8.90
C ALA A 24 8.95 -3.56 -9.09
N ILE A 25 9.91 -3.89 -9.95
CA ILE A 25 10.28 -5.28 -10.17
C ILE A 25 10.87 -5.88 -8.88
N GLU A 26 11.76 -5.16 -8.23
CA GLU A 26 12.32 -5.58 -6.95
C GLU A 26 11.24 -5.69 -5.87
N PHE A 27 10.38 -4.68 -5.84
CA PHE A 27 9.32 -4.64 -4.85
C PHE A 27 8.36 -5.82 -5.04
N LYS A 28 8.04 -6.15 -6.28
CA LYS A 28 7.18 -7.28 -6.58
C LYS A 28 7.77 -8.58 -6.06
N THR A 29 9.08 -8.75 -6.21
CA THR A 29 9.75 -9.93 -5.70
C THR A 29 9.58 -10.05 -4.19
N LEU A 30 9.70 -8.93 -3.49
CA LEU A 30 9.49 -8.91 -2.05
C LEU A 30 8.04 -9.20 -1.70
N LEU A 31 7.11 -8.58 -2.40
CA LEU A 31 5.69 -8.77 -2.14
C LEU A 31 5.23 -10.20 -2.39
N ASP A 32 5.78 -10.84 -3.42
CA ASP A 32 5.42 -12.23 -3.72
C ASP A 32 5.71 -13.16 -2.56
N LYS A 33 6.67 -12.81 -1.72
CA LYS A 33 7.01 -13.62 -0.56
C LYS A 33 5.99 -13.51 0.57
N VAL A 34 5.22 -12.42 0.59
CA VAL A 34 4.29 -12.16 1.69
C VAL A 34 2.85 -12.05 1.24
N ILE A 35 2.58 -12.29 -0.04
CA ILE A 35 1.26 -12.03 -0.60
C ILE A 35 0.17 -12.88 0.05
N ASP A 36 0.50 -14.09 0.47
CA ASP A 36 -0.46 -14.98 1.13
C ASP A 36 -0.12 -15.23 2.60
N ASP A 37 0.78 -14.44 3.17
CA ASP A 37 1.10 -14.53 4.59
C ASP A 37 -0.10 -14.05 5.39
N LYS A 38 -0.45 -14.79 6.43
CA LYS A 38 -1.67 -14.50 7.19
C LYS A 38 -1.54 -13.33 8.15
N ARG A 39 -0.34 -12.83 8.36
CA ARG A 39 -0.14 -11.65 9.21
C ARG A 39 -0.62 -10.41 8.49
N GLU A 40 -0.91 -9.36 9.26
CA GLU A 40 -1.28 -8.07 8.67
C GLU A 40 -0.07 -7.47 7.96
N LEU A 41 -0.29 -6.93 6.78
CA LEU A 41 0.79 -6.32 6.00
C LEU A 41 0.58 -4.80 5.97
N GLU A 42 1.60 -4.07 6.40
CA GLU A 42 1.57 -2.62 6.38
C GLU A 42 2.69 -2.11 5.49
N ILE A 43 2.35 -1.26 4.53
CA ILE A 43 3.34 -0.67 3.63
C ILE A 43 3.37 0.84 3.90
N ASN A 44 4.53 1.32 4.35
CA ASN A 44 4.74 2.72 4.69
C ASN A 44 5.34 3.44 3.49
N LEU A 45 4.70 4.53 3.09
CA LEU A 45 5.07 5.27 1.88
C LEU A 45 5.57 6.67 2.19
N ALA A 46 5.97 6.93 3.44
CA ALA A 46 6.35 8.28 3.86
C ALA A 46 7.58 8.81 3.13
N GLU A 47 8.48 7.94 2.73
CA GLU A 47 9.74 8.37 2.13
C GLU A 47 9.82 8.15 0.62
N VAL A 48 8.67 7.87 0.00
CA VAL A 48 8.63 7.77 -1.46
C VAL A 48 8.71 9.17 -2.04
N THR A 49 9.72 9.40 -2.87
CA THR A 49 9.95 10.72 -3.45
C THR A 49 9.41 10.85 -4.86
N GLN A 50 9.24 9.73 -5.56
CA GLN A 50 8.61 9.72 -6.87
C GLN A 50 7.87 8.40 -7.05
N ILE A 51 6.76 8.45 -7.79
CA ILE A 51 5.98 7.26 -8.06
C ILE A 51 5.40 7.40 -9.48
N ASP A 52 5.47 6.34 -10.26
CA ASP A 52 4.87 6.33 -11.59
C ASP A 52 3.72 5.32 -11.64
N CYS A 53 3.15 5.16 -12.83
CA CYS A 53 2.01 4.27 -13.00
C CYS A 53 2.31 2.83 -12.62
N ALA A 54 3.53 2.37 -12.87
CA ALA A 54 3.91 1.01 -12.52
C ALA A 54 3.89 0.81 -11.00
N GLY A 55 4.39 1.80 -10.25
CA GLY A 55 4.36 1.74 -8.80
C GLY A 55 2.94 1.75 -8.25
N ILE A 56 2.11 2.63 -8.81
CA ILE A 56 0.70 2.73 -8.39
C ILE A 56 -0.02 1.41 -8.67
N GLN A 57 0.16 0.86 -9.86
CA GLN A 57 -0.49 -0.38 -10.23
C GLN A 57 -0.08 -1.53 -9.34
N LEU A 58 1.20 -1.59 -8.98
CA LEU A 58 1.69 -2.65 -8.12
C LEU A 58 1.06 -2.58 -6.73
N LEU A 59 0.95 -1.37 -6.18
CA LEU A 59 0.30 -1.21 -4.88
C LEU A 59 -1.16 -1.62 -4.92
N MET A 60 -1.86 -1.22 -5.98
CA MET A 60 -3.26 -1.56 -6.15
C MET A 60 -3.47 -3.06 -6.32
N LEU A 61 -2.64 -3.69 -7.14
CA LEU A 61 -2.74 -5.12 -7.38
C LEU A 61 -2.47 -5.90 -6.11
N THR A 62 -1.49 -5.46 -5.33
CA THR A 62 -1.16 -6.12 -4.07
C THR A 62 -2.33 -6.06 -3.11
N LYS A 63 -2.95 -4.88 -3.01
CA LYS A 63 -4.10 -4.75 -2.13
C LYS A 63 -5.25 -5.63 -2.59
N LYS A 64 -5.49 -5.65 -3.89
CA LYS A 64 -6.56 -6.48 -4.46
C LYS A 64 -6.32 -7.96 -4.18
N GLU A 65 -5.08 -8.41 -4.36
CA GLU A 65 -4.75 -9.82 -4.14
C GLU A 65 -4.90 -10.21 -2.67
N ARG A 66 -4.47 -9.33 -1.77
CA ARG A 66 -4.63 -9.60 -0.35
C ARG A 66 -6.10 -9.60 0.03
N ASP A 67 -6.87 -8.66 -0.49
CA ASP A 67 -8.32 -8.61 -0.22
C ASP A 67 -9.02 -9.88 -0.69
N LYS A 68 -8.62 -10.40 -1.84
CA LYS A 68 -9.21 -11.63 -2.38
C LYS A 68 -8.95 -12.83 -1.45
N ARG A 69 -7.87 -12.79 -0.72
CA ARG A 69 -7.50 -13.85 0.21
C ARG A 69 -7.99 -13.59 1.63
N ASN A 70 -8.75 -12.51 1.82
CA ASN A 70 -9.21 -12.07 3.13
C ASN A 70 -8.06 -11.77 4.07
N LEU A 71 -6.96 -11.22 3.54
CA LEU A 71 -5.78 -10.86 4.30
C LEU A 71 -5.66 -9.34 4.35
N GLY A 72 -5.27 -8.79 5.49
CA GLY A 72 -5.19 -7.35 5.66
C GLY A 72 -3.99 -6.74 4.98
N LEU A 73 -4.20 -5.57 4.38
CA LEU A 73 -3.13 -4.74 3.85
C LEU A 73 -3.48 -3.29 4.12
N SER A 74 -2.54 -2.58 4.73
CA SER A 74 -2.68 -1.15 5.00
C SER A 74 -1.59 -0.40 4.26
N LEU A 75 -1.99 0.61 3.49
CA LEU A 75 -1.06 1.57 2.91
C LEU A 75 -1.08 2.80 3.81
N VAL A 76 0.05 3.10 4.45
CA VAL A 76 0.07 4.12 5.49
C VAL A 76 1.08 5.23 5.19
N GLU A 77 0.83 6.37 5.76
CA GLU A 77 1.72 7.53 5.74
C GLU A 77 2.21 7.91 4.35
N PRO A 78 1.30 8.10 3.41
CA PRO A 78 1.72 8.45 2.05
C PRO A 78 2.45 9.79 2.03
N SER A 79 3.56 9.86 1.28
CA SER A 79 4.24 11.12 1.07
C SER A 79 3.36 12.04 0.22
N ASN A 80 3.72 13.32 0.14
CA ASN A 80 2.96 14.27 -0.67
C ASN A 80 2.89 13.83 -2.13
N VAL A 81 3.99 13.30 -2.65
CA VAL A 81 4.04 12.82 -4.03
C VAL A 81 3.05 11.68 -4.25
N VAL A 82 2.99 10.74 -3.29
CA VAL A 82 2.07 9.61 -3.36
C VAL A 82 0.62 10.09 -3.24
N LEU A 83 0.35 10.97 -2.29
CA LEU A 83 -0.98 11.52 -2.13
C LEU A 83 -1.46 12.24 -3.38
N GLU A 84 -0.59 13.03 -3.99
CA GLU A 84 -0.89 13.74 -5.22
C GLU A 84 -1.24 12.78 -6.34
N ALA A 85 -0.41 11.75 -6.52
CA ALA A 85 -0.62 10.79 -7.59
C ALA A 85 -1.93 10.04 -7.41
N PHE A 86 -2.20 9.58 -6.19
CA PHE A 86 -3.44 8.86 -5.91
C PHE A 86 -4.65 9.79 -5.98
N GLY A 87 -4.50 11.02 -5.52
CA GLY A 87 -5.58 12.01 -5.61
C GLY A 87 -5.93 12.34 -7.04
N PHE A 88 -4.93 12.53 -7.88
CA PHE A 88 -5.12 12.83 -9.30
C PHE A 88 -5.90 11.71 -9.99
N LEU A 89 -5.65 10.46 -9.59
CA LEU A 89 -6.32 9.30 -10.15
C LEU A 89 -7.56 8.90 -9.36
N ARG A 90 -7.91 9.68 -8.35
CA ARG A 90 -9.07 9.41 -7.49
C ARG A 90 -8.96 8.08 -6.76
N LEU A 91 -7.76 7.74 -6.32
CA LEU A 91 -7.48 6.48 -5.66
C LEU A 91 -7.19 6.64 -4.17
N VAL A 92 -7.54 7.79 -3.59
CA VAL A 92 -7.22 8.08 -2.19
C VAL A 92 -7.87 7.07 -1.25
N SER A 93 -8.98 6.49 -1.65
CA SER A 93 -9.67 5.49 -0.83
C SER A 93 -8.85 4.23 -0.63
N TYR A 94 -7.78 4.02 -1.39
CA TYR A 94 -6.90 2.90 -1.18
C TYR A 94 -6.03 3.04 0.06
N PHE A 95 -5.90 4.26 0.60
CA PHE A 95 -5.16 4.42 1.84
C PHE A 95 -6.07 4.10 3.00
N ASN A 96 -5.51 3.43 3.98
CA ASN A 96 -6.24 3.13 5.16
C ASN A 96 -6.53 4.38 5.88
N ASP A 97 -7.78 4.61 5.98
CA ASP A 97 -8.24 5.64 6.81
C ASP A 97 -8.59 4.95 8.09
N PRO A 98 -7.86 5.15 9.11
CA PRO A 98 -8.14 4.43 10.33
C PRO A 98 -9.53 4.70 10.82
N VAL A 99 -10.17 5.33 10.10
CA VAL A 99 -11.47 5.55 10.41
C VAL A 99 -12.46 4.82 9.60
N ALA A 100 -12.27 4.91 9.27
CA ALA A 100 -12.77 4.66 8.65
C ALA A 100 -13.33 4.09 8.21
N PRO A 101 -13.37 4.14 8.24
CA PRO A 101 -13.88 3.55 7.80
C PRO A 101 -14.54 3.17 7.52
N ASN A 102 -14.68 3.13 7.74
CA ASN A 102 -15.11 2.73 7.49
C ASN A 102 -15.79 2.76 7.18
N ASN A 103 -15.85 3.27 7.31
CA ASN A 103 -16.24 3.29 7.23
C ASN A 103 -16.83 3.30 6.70
N ARG A 104 -17.07 3.58 6.75
CA ARG A 104 -17.46 3.58 6.48
C ARG A 104 -18.19 3.35 6.04
N LYS A 105 -18.42 3.67 6.17
CA LYS A 105 -18.96 3.59 6.01
C LYS A 105 -19.51 3.75 5.54
N GLY A 106 -19.59 4.35 5.59
CA GLY A 106 -19.83 4.39 5.51
C GLY A 106 -20.17 4.83 5.02
N ASP A 107 -20.12 5.07 5.19
CA ASP A 107 -20.09 5.49 4.93
C ASP A 107 -20.35 5.79 4.36
N SER A 108 -20.53 6.05 4.47
CA SER A 108 -20.53 6.36 4.10
C SER A 108 -20.70 6.77 3.48
N ASP A 109 -20.85 7.02 3.48
CA ASP A 109 -20.72 7.40 3.01
C ASP A 109 -20.73 7.75 2.48
N GLY A 110 -20.96 8.12 2.52
CA GLY A 110 -20.66 8.21 2.23
C GLY A 110 -20.59 8.63 1.82
N THR A 111 -20.83 8.90 1.91
CA THR A 111 -20.50 9.17 1.80
C THR A 111 -20.39 9.27 1.72
#